data_ec1a392287008404a947079798c79437
#
_entry.id   ec1a392287008404a947079798c79437
#
_cell.length_a   1.000
_cell.length_b   1.000
_cell.length_c   1.000
_cell.angle_alpha   90.00
_cell.angle_beta   90.00
_cell.angle_gamma   90.00
#
_symmetry.space_group_name_H-M   'P 1'
#
loop_
_entity.id
_entity.type
_entity.pdbx_description
1 polymer ?
#
loop_
_entity_poly.entity_id
_entity_poly.type
_entity_poly.pdbx_seq_one_letter_code
_entity_poly.pdbx_strand_id
1 'polypeptide(L)'
;FLIIEPAKGEYKKVLGGFEDVRVLGTNPQLMEQLKINPFSFPVGIHVEEHIDRLIDIFNACWPMYAAMPAVLKEAICRAYESCGWDLIQSKSNYEVFPTFDDVIRELNLYINESEYSSDSKGDYKGALGTRLESLTNGIIGQIFAGKPIEDNELFNKNIIIDLSRVGSV
;
A
#
# COMPACT_ATOMS: atom_id res chain seq x y z
N PHE A 1 15.83 -15.97 4.16
CA PHE A 1 14.61 -15.84 4.99
C PHE A 1 14.08 -14.41 4.99
N LEU A 2 12.77 -14.27 5.22
CA LEU A 2 12.10 -13.01 5.51
C LEU A 2 11.41 -13.13 6.87
N ILE A 3 11.77 -12.25 7.82
CA ILE A 3 11.15 -12.16 9.13
C ILE A 3 10.43 -10.81 9.23
N ILE A 4 9.13 -10.83 9.52
CA ILE A 4 8.36 -9.62 9.83
C ILE A 4 8.13 -9.59 11.33
N GLU A 5 8.70 -8.60 12.00
CA GLU A 5 8.66 -8.48 13.45
C GLU A 5 7.77 -7.32 13.89
N PRO A 6 6.53 -7.58 14.31
CA PRO A 6 5.58 -6.53 14.67
C PRO A 6 5.82 -5.92 16.05
N ALA A 7 6.58 -6.60 16.92
CA ALA A 7 6.79 -6.16 18.30
C ALA A 7 8.16 -6.58 18.84
N LYS A 8 8.68 -5.85 19.83
CA LYS A 8 9.89 -6.10 20.63
C LYS A 8 11.25 -5.97 19.95
N GLY A 9 11.42 -6.20 18.65
CA GLY A 9 12.70 -6.09 17.94
C GLY A 9 13.74 -7.14 18.40
N GLU A 10 13.32 -8.36 18.72
CA GLU A 10 14.20 -9.42 19.26
C GLU A 10 15.05 -10.06 18.16
N TYR A 11 14.47 -10.35 17.00
CA TYR A 11 15.19 -10.96 15.87
C TYR A 11 16.29 -10.05 15.35
N LYS A 12 16.02 -8.73 15.28
CA LYS A 12 17.03 -7.74 14.93
C LYS A 12 18.22 -7.77 15.89
N LYS A 13 18.02 -7.96 17.18
CA LYS A 13 19.10 -8.03 18.17
C LYS A 13 19.94 -9.29 18.04
N VAL A 14 19.29 -10.41 17.67
CA VAL A 14 19.97 -11.72 17.57
C VAL A 14 20.64 -11.91 16.21
N LEU A 15 19.96 -11.54 15.13
CA LEU A 15 20.39 -11.86 13.77
C LEU A 15 20.90 -10.64 12.99
N GLY A 16 20.54 -9.42 13.39
CA GLY A 16 20.87 -8.21 12.63
C GLY A 16 22.35 -7.81 12.63
N GLY A 17 23.21 -8.54 13.35
CA GLY A 17 24.65 -8.36 13.33
C GLY A 17 25.41 -9.23 12.30
N PHE A 18 24.72 -10.13 11.60
CA PHE A 18 25.32 -10.95 10.55
C PHE A 18 25.44 -10.14 9.25
N GLU A 19 26.57 -10.27 8.55
CA GLU A 19 26.86 -9.49 7.33
C GLU A 19 25.87 -9.74 6.17
N ASP A 20 25.28 -10.91 6.11
CA ASP A 20 24.31 -11.31 5.10
C ASP A 20 22.85 -11.03 5.49
N VAL A 21 22.62 -10.39 6.63
CA VAL A 21 21.27 -10.03 7.13
C VAL A 21 21.03 -8.52 7.02
N ARG A 22 20.04 -8.15 6.25
CA ARG A 22 19.60 -6.74 6.10
C ARG A 22 18.41 -6.47 7.01
N VAL A 23 18.49 -5.40 7.78
CA VAL A 23 17.41 -4.97 8.68
C VAL A 23 16.75 -3.73 8.10
N LEU A 24 15.46 -3.84 7.82
CA LEU A 24 14.61 -2.76 7.35
C LEU A 24 13.63 -2.35 8.45
N GLY A 25 13.30 -1.09 8.52
CA GLY A 25 12.34 -0.60 9.51
C GLY A 25 11.61 0.64 9.07
N THR A 26 10.85 1.22 9.97
CA THR A 26 10.01 2.38 9.65
C THR A 26 10.72 3.72 9.89
N ASN A 27 11.70 3.78 10.78
CA ASN A 27 12.40 5.02 11.12
C ASN A 27 13.76 5.12 10.43
N PRO A 28 13.92 6.03 9.44
CA PRO A 28 15.16 6.15 8.65
C PRO A 28 16.37 6.66 9.47
N GLN A 29 16.15 7.21 10.67
CA GLN A 29 17.24 7.64 11.55
C GLN A 29 17.90 6.49 12.30
N LEU A 30 17.27 5.34 12.37
CA LEU A 30 17.71 4.19 13.17
C LEU A 30 18.24 3.04 12.32
N MET A 31 17.69 2.88 11.12
CA MET A 31 18.02 1.79 10.21
C MET A 31 17.55 2.13 8.80
N GLU A 32 17.90 1.31 7.85
CA GLU A 32 17.42 1.44 6.48
C GLU A 32 15.88 1.36 6.45
N GLN A 33 15.29 2.33 5.76
CA GLN A 33 13.83 2.43 5.71
C GLN A 33 13.23 1.42 4.74
N LEU A 34 12.22 0.69 5.20
CA LEU A 34 11.36 -0.11 4.31
C LEU A 34 10.71 0.80 3.26
N LYS A 35 10.82 0.39 2.00
CA LYS A 35 10.17 1.05 0.85
C LYS A 35 9.37 0.02 0.09
N ILE A 36 8.06 0.19 0.05
CA ILE A 36 7.14 -0.69 -0.67
C ILE A 36 6.10 0.12 -1.43
N ASN A 37 5.64 -0.41 -2.55
CA ASN A 37 4.44 0.06 -3.20
C ASN A 37 3.36 -1.04 -3.09
N PRO A 38 2.29 -0.86 -2.31
CA PRO A 38 1.29 -1.89 -2.14
C PRO A 38 0.50 -2.20 -3.41
N PHE A 39 0.57 -1.33 -4.41
CA PHE A 39 -0.08 -1.51 -5.70
C PHE A 39 0.78 -2.32 -6.70
N SER A 40 2.07 -2.53 -6.42
CA SER A 40 2.89 -3.44 -7.22
C SER A 40 2.55 -4.90 -6.88
N PHE A 41 2.67 -5.78 -7.88
CA PHE A 41 2.44 -7.20 -7.71
C PHE A 41 3.38 -8.01 -8.61
N PRO A 42 3.73 -9.25 -8.23
CA PRO A 42 4.66 -10.07 -9.00
C PRO A 42 4.04 -10.59 -10.29
N VAL A 43 4.89 -10.94 -11.24
CA VAL A 43 4.50 -11.58 -12.50
C VAL A 43 3.71 -12.86 -12.22
N GLY A 44 2.61 -13.05 -12.93
CA GLY A 44 1.73 -14.22 -12.79
C GLY A 44 0.50 -13.99 -11.91
N ILE A 45 0.39 -12.84 -11.27
CA ILE A 45 -0.84 -12.40 -10.58
C ILE A 45 -1.64 -11.52 -11.53
N HIS A 46 -2.95 -11.73 -11.61
CA HIS A 46 -3.84 -10.87 -12.38
C HIS A 46 -4.12 -9.57 -11.62
N VAL A 47 -4.12 -8.42 -12.30
CA VAL A 47 -4.33 -7.12 -11.67
C VAL A 47 -5.64 -7.05 -10.87
N GLU A 48 -6.73 -7.58 -11.39
CA GLU A 48 -8.01 -7.61 -10.67
C GLU A 48 -7.96 -8.48 -9.41
N GLU A 49 -7.27 -9.63 -9.46
CA GLU A 49 -7.04 -10.47 -8.28
C GLU A 49 -6.25 -9.71 -7.21
N HIS A 50 -5.23 -8.97 -7.62
CA HIS A 50 -4.44 -8.13 -6.69
C HIS A 50 -5.29 -7.01 -6.09
N ILE A 51 -6.11 -6.33 -6.90
CA ILE A 51 -7.04 -5.29 -6.44
C ILE A 51 -8.01 -5.85 -5.40
N ASP A 52 -8.60 -7.02 -5.64
CA ASP A 52 -9.53 -7.65 -4.70
C ASP A 52 -8.84 -7.95 -3.36
N ARG A 53 -7.62 -8.46 -3.37
CA ARG A 53 -6.81 -8.69 -2.17
C ARG A 53 -6.49 -7.39 -1.42
N LEU A 54 -6.21 -6.30 -2.15
CA LEU A 54 -6.01 -4.99 -1.52
C LEU A 54 -7.27 -4.50 -0.81
N ILE A 55 -8.44 -4.66 -1.42
CA ILE A 55 -9.71 -4.29 -0.79
C ILE A 55 -9.95 -5.09 0.49
N ASP A 56 -9.66 -6.40 0.47
CA ASP A 56 -9.76 -7.23 1.67
C ASP A 56 -8.82 -6.77 2.79
N ILE A 57 -7.58 -6.43 2.44
CA ILE A 57 -6.59 -5.89 3.39
C ILE A 57 -7.07 -4.55 3.97
N PHE A 58 -7.49 -3.61 3.11
CA PHE A 58 -7.99 -2.32 3.58
C PHE A 58 -9.23 -2.47 4.47
N ASN A 59 -10.14 -3.39 4.11
CA ASN A 59 -11.33 -3.65 4.93
C ASN A 59 -10.99 -4.31 6.27
N ALA A 60 -9.93 -5.10 6.34
CA ALA A 60 -9.43 -5.66 7.59
C ALA A 60 -8.77 -4.58 8.49
N CYS A 61 -8.04 -3.63 7.88
CA CYS A 61 -7.41 -2.53 8.61
C CYS A 61 -8.43 -1.47 9.05
N TRP A 62 -9.39 -1.16 8.19
CA TRP A 62 -10.38 -0.10 8.37
C TRP A 62 -11.77 -0.64 8.02
N PRO A 63 -12.56 -1.07 8.99
CA PRO A 63 -13.91 -1.54 8.71
C PRO A 63 -14.68 -0.55 7.84
N MET A 64 -15.06 -0.98 6.64
CA MET A 64 -15.76 -0.16 5.66
C MET A 64 -17.24 -0.53 5.64
N TYR A 65 -18.11 0.47 5.48
CA TYR A 65 -19.56 0.30 5.53
C TYR A 65 -20.20 0.70 4.20
N ALA A 66 -21.37 0.14 3.95
CA ALA A 66 -22.19 0.43 2.78
C ALA A 66 -21.40 0.27 1.46
N ALA A 67 -21.37 1.31 0.64
CA ALA A 67 -20.66 1.27 -0.65
C ALA A 67 -19.16 1.58 -0.57
N MET A 68 -18.58 1.85 0.61
CA MET A 68 -17.17 2.24 0.74
C MET A 68 -16.20 1.27 0.08
N PRO A 69 -16.32 -0.08 0.24
CA PRO A 69 -15.43 -1.01 -0.45
C PRO A 69 -15.51 -0.88 -1.99
N ALA A 70 -16.72 -0.72 -2.52
CA ALA A 70 -16.91 -0.57 -3.96
C ALA A 70 -16.36 0.77 -4.48
N VAL A 71 -16.55 1.85 -3.72
CA VAL A 71 -16.00 3.18 -4.03
C VAL A 71 -14.47 3.15 -4.04
N LEU A 72 -13.85 2.50 -3.06
CA LEU A 72 -12.39 2.37 -3.01
C LEU A 72 -11.87 1.47 -4.14
N LYS A 73 -12.55 0.34 -4.42
CA LYS A 73 -12.18 -0.54 -5.53
C LYS A 73 -12.19 0.21 -6.86
N GLU A 74 -13.25 0.97 -7.13
CA GLU A 74 -13.35 1.76 -8.36
C GLU A 74 -12.22 2.79 -8.46
N ALA A 75 -11.90 3.49 -7.37
CA ALA A 75 -10.79 4.44 -7.35
C ALA A 75 -9.43 3.76 -7.65
N ILE A 76 -9.20 2.57 -7.11
CA ILE A 76 -7.98 1.80 -7.39
C ILE A 76 -7.95 1.35 -8.86
N CYS A 77 -9.06 0.81 -9.39
CA CYS A 77 -9.17 0.44 -10.81
C CYS A 77 -8.81 1.62 -11.73
N ARG A 78 -9.42 2.79 -11.51
CA ARG A 78 -9.13 3.99 -12.28
C ARG A 78 -7.67 4.45 -12.15
N ALA A 79 -7.06 4.29 -10.97
CA ALA A 79 -5.65 4.60 -10.77
C ALA A 79 -4.74 3.68 -11.61
N TYR A 80 -5.04 2.39 -11.70
CA TYR A 80 -4.32 1.48 -12.61
C TYR A 80 -4.52 1.87 -14.08
N GLU A 81 -5.75 2.15 -14.50
CA GLU A 81 -6.04 2.58 -15.87
C GLU A 81 -5.32 3.88 -16.23
N SER A 82 -5.26 4.85 -15.31
CA SER A 82 -4.52 6.11 -15.50
C SER A 82 -3.01 5.89 -15.61
N CYS A 83 -2.47 4.80 -15.07
CA CYS A 83 -1.09 4.34 -15.25
C CYS A 83 -0.88 3.50 -16.52
N GLY A 84 -1.92 3.32 -17.33
CA GLY A 84 -1.84 2.62 -18.62
C GLY A 84 -2.04 1.10 -18.52
N TRP A 85 -2.70 0.61 -17.48
CA TRP A 85 -3.07 -0.78 -17.33
C TRP A 85 -4.39 -1.09 -18.04
N ASP A 86 -4.41 -2.18 -18.81
CA ASP A 86 -5.63 -2.86 -19.24
C ASP A 86 -5.99 -3.89 -18.15
N LEU A 87 -7.07 -3.63 -17.44
CA LEU A 87 -7.48 -4.48 -16.31
C LEU A 87 -7.95 -5.86 -16.76
N ILE A 88 -8.60 -5.95 -17.95
CA ILE A 88 -9.13 -7.21 -18.48
C ILE A 88 -7.99 -8.14 -18.91
N GLN A 89 -6.96 -7.58 -19.58
CA GLN A 89 -5.82 -8.36 -20.04
C GLN A 89 -4.71 -8.48 -19.01
N SER A 90 -4.79 -7.72 -17.91
CA SER A 90 -3.74 -7.60 -16.89
C SER A 90 -2.39 -7.23 -17.49
N LYS A 91 -2.38 -6.21 -18.36
CA LYS A 91 -1.19 -5.74 -19.07
C LYS A 91 -1.04 -4.23 -18.96
N SER A 92 0.20 -3.77 -18.90
CA SER A 92 0.55 -2.36 -18.97
C SER A 92 1.56 -2.10 -20.08
N ASN A 93 1.42 -0.96 -20.73
CA ASN A 93 2.38 -0.49 -21.74
C ASN A 93 3.67 0.08 -21.13
N TYR A 94 3.63 0.47 -19.86
CA TYR A 94 4.69 1.24 -19.21
C TYR A 94 5.26 0.56 -17.95
N GLU A 95 4.65 -0.54 -17.48
CA GLU A 95 4.99 -1.21 -16.22
C GLU A 95 5.03 -0.26 -15.01
N VAL A 96 4.21 0.79 -15.05
CA VAL A 96 4.07 1.77 -13.98
C VAL A 96 2.89 1.36 -13.10
N PHE A 97 3.13 1.28 -11.81
CA PHE A 97 2.09 0.99 -10.82
C PHE A 97 1.59 2.29 -10.18
N PRO A 98 0.30 2.38 -9.82
CA PRO A 98 -0.22 3.53 -9.11
C PRO A 98 0.46 3.73 -7.75
N THR A 99 0.29 4.92 -7.22
CA THR A 99 0.67 5.31 -5.86
C THR A 99 -0.59 5.62 -5.04
N PHE A 100 -0.45 5.83 -3.74
CA PHE A 100 -1.56 6.34 -2.93
C PHE A 100 -2.07 7.69 -3.42
N ASP A 101 -1.20 8.58 -3.90
CA ASP A 101 -1.61 9.89 -4.44
C ASP A 101 -2.48 9.73 -5.70
N ASP A 102 -2.18 8.75 -6.55
CA ASP A 102 -3.01 8.42 -7.72
C ASP A 102 -4.39 7.92 -7.28
N VAL A 103 -4.44 7.03 -6.31
CA VAL A 103 -5.72 6.50 -5.78
C VAL A 103 -6.54 7.61 -5.12
N ILE A 104 -5.93 8.51 -4.34
CA ILE A 104 -6.62 9.65 -3.72
C ILE A 104 -7.19 10.58 -4.79
N ARG A 105 -6.43 10.86 -5.85
CA ARG A 105 -6.88 11.67 -6.97
C ARG A 105 -8.10 11.05 -7.64
N GLU A 106 -8.04 9.77 -8.00
CA GLU A 106 -9.14 9.06 -8.67
C GLU A 106 -10.36 8.88 -7.76
N LEU A 107 -10.15 8.67 -6.45
CA LEU A 107 -11.23 8.64 -5.47
C LEU A 107 -12.03 9.94 -5.47
N ASN A 108 -11.34 11.07 -5.44
CA ASN A 108 -11.99 12.38 -5.46
C ASN A 108 -12.73 12.64 -6.78
N LEU A 109 -12.16 12.24 -7.90
CA LEU A 109 -12.81 12.36 -9.21
C LEU A 109 -14.06 11.49 -9.27
N TYR A 110 -13.95 10.20 -8.94
CA TYR A 110 -15.07 9.27 -8.96
C TYR A 110 -16.23 9.72 -8.06
N ILE A 111 -15.96 10.11 -6.81
CA ILE A 111 -17.00 10.59 -5.91
C ILE A 111 -17.69 11.85 -6.46
N ASN A 112 -16.94 12.78 -7.06
CA ASN A 112 -17.52 13.99 -7.65
C ASN A 112 -18.46 13.67 -8.82
N GLU A 113 -18.06 12.75 -9.70
CA GLU A 113 -18.80 12.32 -10.90
C GLU A 113 -20.02 11.45 -10.56
N SER A 114 -19.98 10.75 -9.42
CA SER A 114 -21.04 9.81 -9.01
C SER A 114 -22.38 10.52 -8.77
N GLU A 115 -23.47 9.77 -8.85
CA GLU A 115 -24.82 10.24 -8.54
C GLU A 115 -25.20 10.10 -7.05
N TYR A 116 -24.23 9.85 -6.16
CA TYR A 116 -24.48 9.80 -4.72
C TYR A 116 -24.98 11.14 -4.20
N SER A 117 -25.82 11.10 -3.15
CA SER A 117 -26.25 12.31 -2.45
C SER A 117 -25.06 13.12 -1.91
N SER A 118 -25.25 14.42 -1.70
CA SER A 118 -24.20 15.30 -1.14
C SER A 118 -23.65 14.78 0.18
N ASP A 119 -24.53 14.26 1.05
CA ASP A 119 -24.16 13.71 2.35
C ASP A 119 -23.29 12.45 2.17
N SER A 120 -23.71 11.51 1.31
CA SER A 120 -22.92 10.30 1.02
C SER A 120 -21.57 10.64 0.40
N LYS A 121 -21.49 11.64 -0.50
CA LYS A 121 -20.22 12.11 -1.05
C LYS A 121 -19.30 12.66 0.04
N GLY A 122 -19.85 13.43 0.97
CA GLY A 122 -19.12 13.96 2.12
C GLY A 122 -18.58 12.84 3.02
N ASP A 123 -19.41 11.86 3.33
CA ASP A 123 -19.05 10.71 4.15
C ASP A 123 -17.94 9.87 3.50
N TYR A 124 -18.05 9.56 2.20
CA TYR A 124 -17.02 8.76 1.50
C TYR A 124 -15.69 9.52 1.39
N LYS A 125 -15.72 10.80 1.04
CA LYS A 125 -14.52 11.64 1.02
C LYS A 125 -13.87 11.74 2.40
N GLY A 126 -14.65 12.01 3.44
CA GLY A 126 -14.17 12.10 4.81
C GLY A 126 -13.58 10.79 5.30
N ALA A 127 -14.29 9.68 5.12
CA ALA A 127 -13.85 8.39 5.65
C ALA A 127 -12.71 7.77 4.86
N LEU A 128 -12.81 7.67 3.53
CA LEU A 128 -11.78 7.03 2.70
C LEU A 128 -10.61 7.96 2.44
N GLY A 129 -10.88 9.23 2.11
CA GLY A 129 -9.83 10.21 1.83
C GLY A 129 -8.88 10.40 3.01
N THR A 130 -9.42 10.67 4.21
CA THR A 130 -8.60 10.85 5.41
C THR A 130 -7.73 9.62 5.73
N ARG A 131 -8.26 8.41 5.54
CA ARG A 131 -7.53 7.16 5.77
C ARG A 131 -6.39 6.97 4.77
N LEU A 132 -6.64 7.19 3.49
CA LEU A 132 -5.60 7.12 2.46
C LEU A 132 -4.54 8.21 2.66
N GLU A 133 -4.96 9.45 2.96
CA GLU A 133 -4.03 10.56 3.25
C GLU A 133 -3.15 10.28 4.46
N SER A 134 -3.64 9.55 5.47
CA SER A 134 -2.82 9.14 6.61
C SER A 134 -1.64 8.24 6.22
N LEU A 135 -1.75 7.51 5.10
CA LEU A 135 -0.69 6.67 4.56
C LEU A 135 0.31 7.43 3.68
N THR A 136 0.04 8.68 3.31
CA THR A 136 0.95 9.50 2.51
C THR A 136 1.75 10.51 3.34
N ASN A 137 1.42 10.64 4.62
CA ASN A 137 2.00 11.65 5.49
C ASN A 137 3.04 11.10 6.49
N GLY A 138 3.96 11.97 6.92
CA GLY A 138 4.93 11.67 7.97
C GLY A 138 5.90 10.54 7.63
N ILE A 139 6.33 9.81 8.64
CA ILE A 139 7.27 8.69 8.50
C ILE A 139 6.62 7.51 7.74
N ILE A 140 5.34 7.27 7.97
CA ILE A 140 4.59 6.21 7.28
C ILE A 140 4.51 6.52 5.77
N GLY A 141 4.21 7.75 5.39
CA GLY A 141 4.19 8.15 3.99
C GLY A 141 5.52 7.91 3.28
N GLN A 142 6.63 8.05 3.98
CA GLN A 142 7.94 7.77 3.42
C GLN A 142 8.16 6.29 3.07
N ILE A 143 7.46 5.35 3.73
CA ILE A 143 7.53 3.91 3.41
C ILE A 143 6.93 3.65 2.04
N PHE A 144 5.86 4.35 1.70
CA PHE A 144 5.11 4.20 0.45
C PHE A 144 5.56 5.16 -0.66
N ALA A 145 6.53 6.05 -0.35
CA ALA A 145 7.07 7.01 -1.31
C ALA A 145 8.43 6.56 -1.87
N GLY A 146 8.68 6.92 -3.13
CA GLY A 146 9.94 6.66 -3.81
C GLY A 146 10.04 5.26 -4.43
N LYS A 147 11.26 4.85 -4.78
CA LYS A 147 11.49 3.54 -5.42
C LYS A 147 11.32 2.42 -4.39
N PRO A 148 10.40 1.47 -4.60
CA PRO A 148 10.23 0.33 -3.71
C PRO A 148 11.45 -0.61 -3.79
N ILE A 149 11.64 -1.40 -2.73
CA ILE A 149 12.61 -2.50 -2.72
C ILE A 149 12.11 -3.55 -3.72
N GLU A 150 13.01 -4.07 -4.53
CA GLU A 150 12.66 -5.08 -5.52
C GLU A 150 12.28 -6.42 -4.85
N ASP A 151 11.28 -7.09 -5.39
CA ASP A 151 10.78 -8.37 -4.86
C ASP A 151 11.91 -9.40 -4.69
N ASN A 152 12.86 -9.45 -5.64
CA ASN A 152 14.01 -10.32 -5.55
C ASN A 152 14.91 -10.01 -4.34
N GLU A 153 15.05 -8.76 -3.97
CA GLU A 153 15.78 -8.37 -2.75
C GLU A 153 15.00 -8.73 -1.49
N LEU A 154 13.68 -8.48 -1.51
CA LEU A 154 12.83 -8.69 -0.34
C LEU A 154 12.63 -10.18 -0.01
N PHE A 155 12.46 -11.03 -1.01
CA PHE A 155 12.08 -12.44 -0.82
C PHE A 155 13.23 -13.43 -0.97
N ASN A 156 14.33 -13.08 -1.66
CA ASN A 156 15.44 -14.01 -1.92
C ASN A 156 16.70 -13.70 -1.12
N LYS A 157 16.67 -12.69 -0.25
CA LYS A 157 17.77 -12.38 0.68
C LYS A 157 17.34 -12.62 2.14
N ASN A 158 18.27 -12.51 3.06
CA ASN A 158 18.00 -12.59 4.49
C ASN A 158 17.58 -11.21 4.99
N ILE A 159 16.28 -11.03 5.21
CA ILE A 159 15.68 -9.74 5.58
C ILE A 159 14.89 -9.84 6.88
N ILE A 160 15.08 -8.87 7.74
CA ILE A 160 14.24 -8.62 8.92
C ILE A 160 13.53 -7.28 8.72
N ILE A 161 12.20 -7.29 8.76
CA ILE A 161 11.39 -6.08 8.76
C ILE A 161 10.96 -5.80 10.21
N ASP A 162 11.55 -4.77 10.80
CA ASP A 162 11.25 -4.34 12.15
C ASP A 162 10.11 -3.30 12.16
N LEU A 163 8.93 -3.74 12.53
CA LEU A 163 7.73 -2.93 12.72
C LEU A 163 7.46 -2.58 14.19
N SER A 164 8.38 -2.87 15.09
CA SER A 164 8.19 -2.71 16.54
C SER A 164 7.90 -1.27 16.99
N ARG A 165 8.13 -0.29 16.10
CA ARG A 165 7.88 1.14 16.35
C ARG A 165 6.68 1.69 15.58
N VAL A 166 5.95 0.85 14.86
CA VAL A 166 4.65 1.23 14.30
C VAL A 166 3.67 1.29 15.46
N GLY A 167 3.24 2.49 15.81
CA GLY A 167 2.18 2.66 16.80
C GLY A 167 0.88 2.00 16.31
N SER A 168 0.05 1.54 17.24
CA SER A 168 -1.33 1.19 16.91
C SER A 168 -2.04 2.46 16.40
N VAL A 169 -2.46 2.41 15.14
CA VAL A 169 -3.31 3.44 14.51
C VAL A 169 -4.73 3.31 15.04
#